data_231320ae1847d9aca040c2e5fa550766
#
_entry.id   231320ae1847d9aca040c2e5fa550766
#
_cell.length_a   1.000
_cell.length_b   1.000
_cell.length_c   1.000
_cell.angle_alpha   90.00
_cell.angle_beta   90.00
_cell.angle_gamma   90.00
#
_symmetry.space_group_name_H-M   'P 1'
#
loop_
_entity.id
_entity.type
_entity.pdbx_description
1 polymer ?
#
loop_
_entity_poly.entity_id
_entity_poly.type
_entity_poly.pdbx_seq_one_letter_code
_entity_poly.pdbx_strand_id
1 'polypeptide(L)'
;MTHPTVAVLGVGAMGEALVAGLLRASWQPSELSLGVRRTERGEELHDRYGCSWSLDPVEVVNGRDVVVVAVKPQSVPHLLEQLTGAMQQNQTVLSLAAGVVTRLYEDALGDIPVVRAMPNTPALVDEGITGIAPGRFAAEQAMEQADVILQAVGGVIHLAEHHLDAVTAVSGTGPAYAFLLAEALIEAAIREGLSRGVAERLVNQTIKGSGALLVETGKGPFELRAQVTSPGGTTAAAMHILEGRGFRALVEDAVAAAARRSRELGEAARRVEE
;
A
#
# COMPACT_ATOMS: atom_id res chain seq x y z
N MET A 1 12.44 22.83 0.34
CA MET A 1 11.50 22.62 -0.77
C MET A 1 10.11 22.74 -0.18
N THR A 2 9.21 23.46 -0.83
CA THR A 2 7.79 23.51 -0.40
C THR A 2 7.17 22.18 -0.77
N HIS A 3 6.51 21.51 0.19
CA HIS A 3 5.76 20.29 -0.06
C HIS A 3 4.53 20.58 -0.95
N PRO A 4 4.08 19.63 -1.80
CA PRO A 4 2.81 19.76 -2.46
C PRO A 4 1.66 19.74 -1.45
N THR A 5 0.64 20.54 -1.67
CA THR A 5 -0.61 20.47 -0.90
C THR A 5 -1.43 19.26 -1.34
N VAL A 6 -2.03 18.54 -0.37
CA VAL A 6 -2.64 17.22 -0.64
C VAL A 6 -4.10 17.17 -0.18
N ALA A 7 -4.98 16.79 -1.10
CA ALA A 7 -6.32 16.33 -0.78
C ALA A 7 -6.31 14.81 -0.61
N VAL A 8 -6.89 14.27 0.46
CA VAL A 8 -7.02 12.81 0.64
C VAL A 8 -8.50 12.43 0.66
N LEU A 9 -8.95 11.80 -0.41
CA LEU A 9 -10.34 11.34 -0.58
C LEU A 9 -10.45 9.88 -0.13
N GLY A 10 -11.17 9.67 0.99
CA GLY A 10 -11.33 8.35 1.60
C GLY A 10 -10.29 8.05 2.68
N VAL A 11 -10.48 8.65 3.86
CA VAL A 11 -9.57 8.46 5.01
C VAL A 11 -9.97 7.21 5.81
N GLY A 12 -9.81 6.04 5.16
CA GLY A 12 -9.80 4.72 5.79
C GLY A 12 -8.40 4.37 6.32
N ALA A 13 -8.12 3.09 6.59
CA ALA A 13 -6.83 2.67 7.16
C ALA A 13 -5.61 3.15 6.34
N MET A 14 -5.63 3.00 4.99
CA MET A 14 -4.52 3.42 4.15
C MET A 14 -4.44 4.94 4.00
N GLY A 15 -5.58 5.63 3.82
CA GLY A 15 -5.60 7.09 3.73
C GLY A 15 -5.14 7.74 5.04
N GLU A 16 -5.54 7.19 6.19
CA GLU A 16 -5.09 7.67 7.51
C GLU A 16 -3.60 7.38 7.75
N ALA A 17 -3.09 6.21 7.33
CA ALA A 17 -1.66 5.92 7.39
C ALA A 17 -0.84 6.97 6.63
N LEU A 18 -1.31 7.33 5.42
CA LEU A 18 -0.66 8.35 4.61
C LEU A 18 -0.71 9.73 5.28
N VAL A 19 -1.87 10.17 5.79
CA VAL A 19 -2.00 11.44 6.52
C VAL A 19 -1.05 11.49 7.71
N ALA A 20 -1.03 10.43 8.52
CA ALA A 20 -0.13 10.35 9.68
C ALA A 20 1.36 10.36 9.26
N GLY A 21 1.72 9.66 8.19
CA GLY A 21 3.07 9.64 7.63
C GLY A 21 3.51 11.01 7.12
N LEU A 22 2.65 11.69 6.36
CA LEU A 22 2.92 13.05 5.87
C LEU A 22 3.20 14.04 7.02
N LEU A 23 2.37 14.00 8.06
CA LEU A 23 2.55 14.87 9.25
C LEU A 23 3.87 14.55 9.99
N ARG A 24 4.24 13.25 10.11
CA ARG A 24 5.56 12.85 10.65
C ARG A 24 6.72 13.33 9.77
N ALA A 25 6.52 13.35 8.46
CA ALA A 25 7.48 13.83 7.47
C ALA A 25 7.47 15.36 7.30
N SER A 26 6.89 16.08 8.26
CA SER A 26 6.91 17.55 8.39
C SER A 26 5.93 18.32 7.52
N TRP A 27 4.94 17.67 6.88
CA TRP A 27 3.79 18.39 6.34
C TRP A 27 3.01 19.10 7.45
N GLN A 28 2.52 20.29 7.17
CA GLN A 28 1.65 21.00 8.11
C GLN A 28 0.19 20.56 7.92
N PRO A 29 -0.65 20.54 8.97
CA PRO A 29 -2.06 20.23 8.85
C PRO A 29 -2.81 21.08 7.82
N SER A 30 -2.41 22.33 7.62
CA SER A 30 -2.97 23.26 6.62
C SER A 30 -2.66 22.88 5.17
N GLU A 31 -1.62 22.07 4.94
CA GLU A 31 -1.26 21.54 3.62
C GLU A 31 -2.11 20.33 3.23
N LEU A 32 -2.89 19.77 4.18
CA LEU A 32 -3.72 18.59 3.99
C LEU A 32 -5.22 18.94 4.09
N SER A 33 -6.04 18.36 3.22
CA SER A 33 -7.50 18.43 3.24
C SER A 33 -8.10 17.03 3.12
N LEU A 34 -9.07 16.68 3.95
CA LEU A 34 -9.55 15.31 4.10
C LEU A 34 -11.01 15.17 3.64
N GLY A 35 -11.23 14.27 2.69
CA GLY A 35 -12.58 13.90 2.23
C GLY A 35 -13.12 12.69 2.98
N VAL A 36 -14.19 12.87 3.72
CA VAL A 36 -14.81 11.83 4.53
C VAL A 36 -16.29 11.68 4.19
N ARG A 37 -16.88 10.53 4.54
CA ARG A 37 -18.32 10.27 4.28
C ARG A 37 -19.23 10.49 5.49
N ARG A 38 -18.67 10.74 6.67
CA ARG A 38 -19.40 10.91 7.93
C ARG A 38 -18.76 12.02 8.74
N THR A 39 -19.58 12.87 9.33
CA THR A 39 -19.17 13.99 10.18
C THR A 39 -18.31 13.54 11.35
N GLU A 40 -18.75 12.46 12.05
CA GLU A 40 -18.05 11.96 13.23
C GLU A 40 -16.60 11.53 12.90
N ARG A 41 -16.39 11.01 11.68
CA ARG A 41 -15.05 10.64 11.23
C ARG A 41 -14.20 11.87 10.90
N GLY A 42 -14.81 12.90 10.34
CA GLY A 42 -14.14 14.19 10.08
C GLY A 42 -13.69 14.87 11.36
N GLU A 43 -14.57 14.92 12.36
CA GLU A 43 -14.27 15.48 13.68
C GLU A 43 -13.15 14.68 14.38
N GLU A 44 -13.22 13.35 14.39
CA GLU A 44 -12.16 12.48 14.94
C GLU A 44 -10.79 12.75 14.32
N LEU A 45 -10.74 12.89 12.99
CA LEU A 45 -9.50 13.16 12.27
C LEU A 45 -8.98 14.58 12.53
N HIS A 46 -9.89 15.55 12.62
CA HIS A 46 -9.53 16.92 12.98
C HIS A 46 -8.94 17.01 14.39
N ASP A 47 -9.58 16.38 15.36
CA ASP A 47 -9.09 16.37 16.73
C ASP A 47 -7.73 15.69 16.87
N ARG A 48 -7.48 14.64 16.06
CA ARG A 48 -6.24 13.88 16.09
C ARG A 48 -5.09 14.54 15.35
N TYR A 49 -5.36 15.15 14.19
CA TYR A 49 -4.35 15.60 13.23
C TYR A 49 -4.39 17.10 12.94
N GLY A 50 -5.43 17.82 13.33
CA GLY A 50 -5.59 19.25 13.04
C GLY A 50 -5.91 19.58 11.59
N CYS A 51 -6.11 18.59 10.72
CA CYS A 51 -6.37 18.79 9.30
C CYS A 51 -7.81 19.28 9.05
N SER A 52 -8.01 20.08 8.00
CA SER A 52 -9.35 20.44 7.50
C SER A 52 -10.02 19.23 6.86
N TRP A 53 -11.35 19.17 6.92
CA TRP A 53 -12.12 18.10 6.30
C TRP A 53 -13.46 18.62 5.74
N SER A 54 -14.01 17.89 4.76
CA SER A 54 -15.36 18.10 4.24
C SER A 54 -16.01 16.78 3.82
N LEU A 55 -17.36 16.80 3.75
CA LEU A 55 -18.17 15.74 3.15
C LEU A 55 -18.25 15.89 1.62
N ASP A 56 -18.03 17.10 1.11
CA ASP A 56 -18.02 17.41 -0.32
C ASP A 56 -16.60 17.23 -0.90
N PRO A 57 -16.37 16.24 -1.78
CA PRO A 57 -15.06 16.02 -2.37
C PRO A 57 -14.59 17.21 -3.23
N VAL A 58 -15.50 18.01 -3.79
CA VAL A 58 -15.14 19.21 -4.59
C VAL A 58 -14.48 20.27 -3.71
N GLU A 59 -15.01 20.51 -2.52
CA GLU A 59 -14.37 21.41 -1.54
C GLU A 59 -12.98 20.92 -1.14
N VAL A 60 -12.82 19.60 -0.95
CA VAL A 60 -11.56 18.99 -0.50
C VAL A 60 -10.44 19.15 -1.53
N VAL A 61 -10.75 18.99 -2.82
CA VAL A 61 -9.73 19.05 -3.89
C VAL A 61 -9.40 20.48 -4.34
N ASN A 62 -10.22 21.45 -3.99
CA ASN A 62 -10.05 22.82 -4.43
C ASN A 62 -8.71 23.42 -3.95
N GLY A 63 -7.90 23.89 -4.91
CA GLY A 63 -6.61 24.54 -4.66
C GLY A 63 -5.53 23.61 -4.10
N ARG A 64 -5.65 22.29 -4.24
CA ARG A 64 -4.63 21.30 -3.86
C ARG A 64 -3.82 20.86 -5.07
N ASP A 65 -2.54 20.63 -4.88
CA ASP A 65 -1.63 20.19 -5.96
C ASP A 65 -1.85 18.72 -6.31
N VAL A 66 -2.06 17.86 -5.28
CA VAL A 66 -2.24 16.42 -5.45
C VAL A 66 -3.54 15.94 -4.80
N VAL A 67 -4.31 15.16 -5.54
CA VAL A 67 -5.55 14.53 -5.08
C VAL A 67 -5.31 13.03 -4.92
N VAL A 68 -5.17 12.58 -3.68
CA VAL A 68 -5.02 11.16 -3.33
C VAL A 68 -6.40 10.51 -3.27
N VAL A 69 -6.63 9.52 -4.14
CA VAL A 69 -7.85 8.72 -4.14
C VAL A 69 -7.61 7.42 -3.39
N ALA A 70 -8.05 7.38 -2.12
CA ALA A 70 -7.89 6.25 -1.20
C ALA A 70 -9.24 5.60 -0.82
N VAL A 71 -10.27 5.82 -1.63
CA VAL A 71 -11.57 5.14 -1.47
C VAL A 71 -11.47 3.68 -1.95
N LYS A 72 -12.46 2.85 -1.57
CA LYS A 72 -12.56 1.48 -2.08
C LYS A 72 -12.76 1.49 -3.61
N PRO A 73 -12.20 0.52 -4.36
CA PRO A 73 -12.28 0.45 -5.82
C PRO A 73 -13.69 0.66 -6.38
N GLN A 74 -14.69 0.01 -5.79
CA GLN A 74 -16.09 0.11 -6.20
C GLN A 74 -16.72 1.49 -5.97
N SER A 75 -16.09 2.38 -5.21
CA SER A 75 -16.57 3.74 -4.97
C SER A 75 -15.90 4.77 -5.90
N VAL A 76 -14.89 4.35 -6.69
CA VAL A 76 -14.15 5.25 -7.57
C VAL A 76 -15.04 5.86 -8.66
N PRO A 77 -15.88 5.09 -9.40
CA PRO A 77 -16.73 5.69 -10.46
C PRO A 77 -17.59 6.81 -9.92
N HIS A 78 -18.32 6.56 -8.83
CA HIS A 78 -19.18 7.58 -8.23
C HIS A 78 -18.38 8.82 -7.72
N LEU A 79 -17.17 8.64 -7.22
CA LEU A 79 -16.31 9.76 -6.85
C LEU A 79 -15.89 10.58 -8.08
N LEU A 80 -15.55 9.92 -9.18
CA LEU A 80 -15.16 10.59 -10.42
C LEU A 80 -16.30 11.41 -11.02
N GLU A 81 -17.55 10.93 -10.96
CA GLU A 81 -18.74 11.69 -11.34
C GLU A 81 -18.84 13.04 -10.58
N GLN A 82 -18.56 13.02 -9.27
CA GLN A 82 -18.57 14.22 -8.43
C GLN A 82 -17.42 15.18 -8.75
N LEU A 83 -16.27 14.67 -9.18
CA LEU A 83 -15.09 15.45 -9.48
C LEU A 83 -15.03 15.95 -10.92
N THR A 84 -15.88 15.46 -11.81
CA THR A 84 -15.96 15.90 -13.22
C THR A 84 -16.22 17.40 -13.31
N GLY A 85 -15.31 18.13 -13.97
CA GLY A 85 -15.37 19.59 -14.10
C GLY A 85 -14.93 20.39 -12.86
N ALA A 86 -14.61 19.72 -11.74
CA ALA A 86 -14.12 20.36 -10.53
C ALA A 86 -12.59 20.36 -10.42
N MET A 87 -11.94 19.41 -11.09
CA MET A 87 -10.48 19.27 -11.12
C MET A 87 -9.83 20.29 -12.06
N GLN A 88 -8.65 20.77 -11.69
CA GLN A 88 -7.83 21.66 -12.51
C GLN A 88 -6.73 20.88 -13.22
N GLN A 89 -6.34 21.32 -14.44
CA GLN A 89 -5.35 20.60 -15.27
C GLN A 89 -3.94 20.50 -14.66
N ASN A 90 -3.62 21.36 -13.70
CA ASN A 90 -2.33 21.34 -12.99
C ASN A 90 -2.33 20.44 -11.76
N GLN A 91 -3.46 19.83 -11.42
CA GLN A 91 -3.55 18.89 -10.30
C GLN A 91 -3.13 17.48 -10.74
N THR A 92 -2.49 16.74 -9.83
CA THR A 92 -2.15 15.32 -10.04
C THR A 92 -3.11 14.45 -9.26
N VAL A 93 -3.67 13.42 -9.89
CA VAL A 93 -4.40 12.35 -9.20
C VAL A 93 -3.41 11.25 -8.81
N LEU A 94 -3.34 10.93 -7.53
CA LEU A 94 -2.59 9.79 -7.00
C LEU A 94 -3.59 8.72 -6.52
N SER A 95 -3.80 7.68 -7.33
CA SER A 95 -4.76 6.62 -7.01
C SER A 95 -4.12 5.50 -6.20
N LEU A 96 -4.67 5.23 -5.00
CA LEU A 96 -4.33 4.08 -4.17
C LEU A 96 -5.37 2.94 -4.31
N ALA A 97 -6.36 3.08 -5.19
CA ALA A 97 -7.43 2.11 -5.36
C ALA A 97 -6.94 0.85 -6.10
N ALA A 98 -6.93 -0.29 -5.41
CA ALA A 98 -6.46 -1.55 -5.97
C ALA A 98 -7.28 -1.98 -7.20
N GLY A 99 -6.58 -2.40 -8.28
CA GLY A 99 -7.22 -2.89 -9.51
C GLY A 99 -7.75 -1.80 -10.44
N VAL A 100 -7.93 -0.55 -9.99
CA VAL A 100 -8.43 0.55 -10.83
C VAL A 100 -7.31 1.10 -11.70
N VAL A 101 -7.48 1.06 -13.02
CA VAL A 101 -6.47 1.51 -13.98
C VAL A 101 -6.52 3.02 -14.20
N THR A 102 -5.39 3.61 -14.61
CA THR A 102 -5.26 5.05 -14.87
C THR A 102 -6.26 5.56 -15.90
N ARG A 103 -6.54 4.76 -16.93
CA ARG A 103 -7.48 5.10 -17.99
C ARG A 103 -8.89 5.45 -17.48
N LEU A 104 -9.38 4.79 -16.43
CA LEU A 104 -10.69 5.11 -15.85
C LEU A 104 -10.75 6.56 -15.36
N TYR A 105 -9.70 7.03 -14.75
CA TYR A 105 -9.59 8.42 -14.29
C TYR A 105 -9.46 9.39 -15.46
N GLU A 106 -8.66 9.04 -16.47
CA GLU A 106 -8.41 9.85 -17.66
C GLU A 106 -9.68 10.00 -18.50
N ASP A 107 -10.46 8.94 -18.67
CA ASP A 107 -11.73 8.96 -19.40
C ASP A 107 -12.77 9.85 -18.68
N ALA A 108 -12.77 9.91 -17.35
CA ALA A 108 -13.72 10.71 -16.55
C ALA A 108 -13.28 12.17 -16.34
N LEU A 109 -11.99 12.41 -16.13
CA LEU A 109 -11.46 13.72 -15.72
C LEU A 109 -10.75 14.49 -16.87
N GLY A 110 -10.51 13.83 -18.02
CA GLY A 110 -9.78 14.42 -19.16
C GLY A 110 -8.26 14.35 -18.98
N ASP A 111 -7.56 15.32 -19.55
CA ASP A 111 -6.09 15.36 -19.65
C ASP A 111 -5.39 15.71 -18.32
N ILE A 112 -5.89 15.16 -17.21
CA ILE A 112 -5.29 15.34 -15.87
C ILE A 112 -4.22 14.28 -15.63
N PRO A 113 -3.03 14.65 -15.08
CA PRO A 113 -2.01 13.69 -14.70
C PRO A 113 -2.52 12.69 -13.67
N VAL A 114 -2.39 11.40 -13.96
CA VAL A 114 -2.81 10.31 -13.06
C VAL A 114 -1.61 9.41 -12.76
N VAL A 115 -1.29 9.21 -11.49
CA VAL A 115 -0.31 8.22 -11.04
C VAL A 115 -1.06 7.14 -10.28
N ARG A 116 -0.94 5.89 -10.73
CA ARG A 116 -1.48 4.74 -10.02
C ARG A 116 -0.45 4.21 -9.04
N ALA A 117 -0.85 4.00 -7.80
CA ALA A 117 0.00 3.51 -6.74
C ALA A 117 -0.61 2.28 -6.07
N MET A 118 0.23 1.34 -5.69
CA MET A 118 -0.15 0.16 -4.92
C MET A 118 0.73 0.06 -3.67
N PRO A 119 0.31 0.70 -2.56
CA PRO A 119 0.96 0.60 -1.26
C PRO A 119 0.62 -0.70 -0.55
N ASN A 120 1.23 -0.92 0.62
CA ASN A 120 0.90 -2.02 1.51
C ASN A 120 0.75 -1.56 2.97
N THR A 121 0.19 -2.42 3.82
CA THR A 121 -0.15 -2.07 5.22
C THR A 121 1.03 -1.74 6.14
N PRO A 122 2.29 -2.19 5.92
CA PRO A 122 3.43 -1.69 6.70
C PRO A 122 3.65 -0.17 6.63
N ALA A 123 3.02 0.54 5.68
CA ALA A 123 2.93 1.99 5.65
C ALA A 123 2.40 2.61 6.97
N LEU A 124 1.62 1.85 7.77
CA LEU A 124 1.16 2.26 9.11
C LEU A 124 2.31 2.53 10.10
N VAL A 125 3.46 1.95 9.85
CA VAL A 125 4.68 2.07 10.67
C VAL A 125 5.87 2.59 9.85
N ASP A 126 5.61 3.26 8.73
CA ASP A 126 6.58 3.86 7.81
C ASP A 126 7.54 2.85 7.13
N GLU A 127 7.20 1.57 7.18
CA GLU A 127 7.95 0.45 6.57
C GLU A 127 7.21 -0.10 5.34
N GLY A 128 6.41 0.74 4.69
CA GLY A 128 5.69 0.38 3.47
C GLY A 128 6.60 0.23 2.26
N ILE A 129 6.06 -0.41 1.23
CA ILE A 129 6.61 -0.37 -0.14
C ILE A 129 5.46 -0.10 -1.10
N THR A 130 5.64 0.86 -1.99
CA THR A 130 4.62 1.25 -2.96
C THR A 130 5.15 1.11 -4.38
N GLY A 131 4.47 0.33 -5.20
CA GLY A 131 4.68 0.35 -6.65
C GLY A 131 3.88 1.49 -7.28
N ILE A 132 4.51 2.31 -8.13
CA ILE A 132 3.83 3.39 -8.86
C ILE A 132 4.00 3.27 -10.36
N ALA A 133 2.98 3.71 -11.09
CA ALA A 133 2.97 3.74 -12.54
C ALA A 133 2.31 5.02 -13.06
N PRO A 134 2.89 5.68 -14.09
CA PRO A 134 2.29 6.84 -14.70
C PRO A 134 1.10 6.44 -15.60
N GLY A 135 0.06 7.26 -15.63
CA GLY A 135 -0.93 7.30 -16.68
C GLY A 135 -0.41 8.07 -17.90
N ARG A 136 -1.28 8.21 -18.90
CA ARG A 136 -0.93 8.82 -20.20
C ARG A 136 -0.45 10.27 -20.09
N PHE A 137 -1.02 11.04 -19.17
CA PHE A 137 -0.74 12.47 -19.01
C PHE A 137 0.21 12.77 -17.83
N ALA A 138 0.65 11.76 -17.09
CA ALA A 138 1.57 11.91 -15.96
C ALA A 138 2.99 12.15 -16.46
N ALA A 139 3.43 13.41 -16.43
CA ALA A 139 4.79 13.83 -16.69
C ALA A 139 5.68 13.68 -15.44
N GLU A 140 6.97 14.02 -15.56
CA GLU A 140 7.96 13.91 -14.49
C GLU A 140 7.51 14.57 -13.18
N GLN A 141 6.93 15.77 -13.25
CA GLN A 141 6.42 16.49 -12.07
C GLN A 141 5.37 15.67 -11.28
N ALA A 142 4.45 15.00 -11.97
CA ALA A 142 3.43 14.19 -11.30
C ALA A 142 4.05 12.97 -10.59
N MET A 143 5.07 12.37 -11.20
CA MET A 143 5.80 11.25 -10.60
C MET A 143 6.62 11.70 -9.39
N GLU A 144 7.31 12.85 -9.47
CA GLU A 144 8.04 13.43 -8.35
C GLU A 144 7.12 13.77 -7.16
N GLN A 145 5.94 14.34 -7.44
CA GLN A 145 4.93 14.59 -6.39
C GLN A 145 4.46 13.30 -5.72
N ALA A 146 4.21 12.24 -6.52
CA ALA A 146 3.84 10.93 -5.99
C ALA A 146 4.96 10.32 -5.13
N ASP A 147 6.22 10.39 -5.60
CA ASP A 147 7.39 9.92 -4.85
C ASP A 147 7.50 10.60 -3.49
N VAL A 148 7.49 11.93 -3.46
CA VAL A 148 7.64 12.70 -2.21
C VAL A 148 6.54 12.36 -1.21
N ILE A 149 5.28 12.21 -1.68
CA ILE A 149 4.15 11.86 -0.82
C ILE A 149 4.28 10.44 -0.28
N LEU A 150 4.62 9.47 -1.13
CA LEU A 150 4.64 8.06 -0.76
C LEU A 150 5.88 7.66 0.04
N GLN A 151 7.01 8.35 -0.15
CA GLN A 151 8.22 8.17 0.66
C GLN A 151 8.00 8.54 2.13
N ALA A 152 6.97 9.32 2.46
CA ALA A 152 6.59 9.60 3.84
C ALA A 152 6.13 8.36 4.63
N VAL A 153 5.81 7.24 3.94
CA VAL A 153 5.30 6.00 4.54
C VAL A 153 6.08 4.75 4.11
N GLY A 154 7.22 4.91 3.42
CA GLY A 154 8.09 3.80 3.03
C GLY A 154 8.78 3.97 1.68
N GLY A 155 9.29 2.87 1.13
CA GLY A 155 9.97 2.86 -0.16
C GLY A 155 9.01 2.98 -1.35
N VAL A 156 9.53 3.50 -2.48
CA VAL A 156 8.76 3.62 -3.74
C VAL A 156 9.54 2.96 -4.88
N ILE A 157 8.84 2.24 -5.76
CA ILE A 157 9.41 1.67 -6.98
C ILE A 157 8.56 2.03 -8.19
N HIS A 158 9.23 2.40 -9.28
CA HIS A 158 8.58 2.76 -10.54
C HIS A 158 8.48 1.55 -11.46
N LEU A 159 7.32 1.32 -12.04
CA LEU A 159 7.09 0.22 -12.99
C LEU A 159 6.00 0.58 -14.02
N ALA A 160 5.88 -0.27 -15.05
CA ALA A 160 4.76 -0.16 -15.96
C ALA A 160 3.45 -0.62 -15.28
N GLU A 161 2.33 0.02 -15.61
CA GLU A 161 1.03 -0.19 -14.96
C GLU A 161 0.59 -1.65 -14.91
N HIS A 162 0.86 -2.42 -15.99
CA HIS A 162 0.48 -3.84 -16.05
C HIS A 162 1.19 -4.74 -15.02
N HIS A 163 2.26 -4.27 -14.38
CA HIS A 163 2.93 -4.98 -13.30
C HIS A 163 2.28 -4.77 -11.92
N LEU A 164 1.39 -3.77 -11.77
CA LEU A 164 0.79 -3.46 -10.47
C LEU A 164 -0.10 -4.57 -9.91
N ASP A 165 -0.63 -5.48 -10.75
CA ASP A 165 -1.33 -6.67 -10.25
C ASP A 165 -0.36 -7.67 -9.61
N ALA A 166 0.85 -7.80 -10.13
CA ALA A 166 1.89 -8.59 -9.49
C ALA A 166 2.38 -7.93 -8.19
N VAL A 167 2.53 -6.59 -8.18
CA VAL A 167 2.81 -5.83 -6.94
C VAL A 167 1.73 -6.07 -5.89
N THR A 168 0.45 -6.05 -6.30
CA THR A 168 -0.67 -6.36 -5.40
C THR A 168 -0.54 -7.74 -4.78
N ALA A 169 -0.18 -8.74 -5.59
CA ALA A 169 -0.03 -10.12 -5.12
C ALA A 169 1.18 -10.32 -4.21
N VAL A 170 2.32 -9.66 -4.50
CA VAL A 170 3.58 -9.85 -3.78
C VAL A 170 3.67 -8.96 -2.55
N SER A 171 3.49 -7.64 -2.70
CA SER A 171 3.67 -6.68 -1.60
C SER A 171 2.35 -6.23 -0.97
N GLY A 172 1.29 -6.04 -1.76
CA GLY A 172 -0.02 -5.67 -1.24
C GLY A 172 -0.63 -6.75 -0.35
N THR A 173 -0.56 -8.01 -0.78
CA THR A 173 -1.03 -9.19 -0.04
C THR A 173 0.05 -9.77 0.88
N GLY A 174 1.32 -9.47 0.61
CA GLY A 174 2.50 -10.01 1.31
C GLY A 174 2.44 -9.96 2.84
N PRO A 175 1.98 -8.89 3.47
CA PRO A 175 1.83 -8.84 4.93
C PRO A 175 0.97 -9.98 5.49
N ALA A 176 -0.10 -10.38 4.77
CA ALA A 176 -0.94 -11.51 5.20
C ALA A 176 -0.17 -12.84 5.18
N TYR A 177 0.76 -13.04 4.23
CA TYR A 177 1.62 -14.23 4.20
C TYR A 177 2.56 -14.27 5.40
N ALA A 178 3.16 -13.12 5.74
CA ALA A 178 4.03 -13.00 6.91
C ALA A 178 3.26 -13.22 8.21
N PHE A 179 2.03 -12.71 8.33
CA PHE A 179 1.20 -12.92 9.52
C PHE A 179 0.76 -14.39 9.66
N LEU A 180 0.38 -15.04 8.57
CA LEU A 180 0.05 -16.48 8.59
C LEU A 180 1.26 -17.34 8.99
N LEU A 181 2.46 -17.00 8.50
CA LEU A 181 3.69 -17.65 8.92
C LEU A 181 3.95 -17.43 10.42
N ALA A 182 3.73 -16.20 10.92
CA ALA A 182 3.88 -15.89 12.34
C ALA A 182 2.91 -16.72 13.19
N GLU A 183 1.64 -16.81 12.81
CA GLU A 183 0.64 -17.63 13.51
C GLU A 183 1.07 -19.10 13.57
N ALA A 184 1.50 -19.67 12.44
CA ALA A 184 1.95 -21.06 12.37
C ALA A 184 3.17 -21.32 13.25
N LEU A 185 4.15 -20.41 13.28
CA LEU A 185 5.34 -20.51 14.13
C LEU A 185 4.98 -20.39 15.62
N ILE A 186 4.09 -19.49 16.00
CA ILE A 186 3.61 -19.31 17.38
C ILE A 186 2.93 -20.60 17.86
N GLU A 187 2.02 -21.15 17.07
CA GLU A 187 1.33 -22.41 17.41
C GLU A 187 2.29 -23.61 17.51
N ALA A 188 3.29 -23.68 16.64
CA ALA A 188 4.32 -24.70 16.72
C ALA A 188 5.17 -24.55 17.99
N ALA A 189 5.58 -23.32 18.34
CA ALA A 189 6.36 -23.04 19.55
C ALA A 189 5.60 -23.43 20.84
N ILE A 190 4.28 -23.22 20.87
CA ILE A 190 3.43 -23.63 22.00
C ILE A 190 3.40 -25.17 22.12
N ARG A 191 3.33 -25.90 21.01
CA ARG A 191 3.41 -27.38 21.02
C ARG A 191 4.75 -27.91 21.52
N GLU A 192 5.83 -27.14 21.30
CA GLU A 192 7.18 -27.45 21.86
C GLU A 192 7.33 -26.98 23.32
N GLY A 193 6.26 -26.54 23.98
CA GLY A 193 6.22 -26.26 25.43
C GLY A 193 6.45 -24.80 25.81
N LEU A 194 6.55 -23.86 24.88
CA LEU A 194 6.65 -22.45 25.22
C LEU A 194 5.30 -21.86 25.62
N SER A 195 5.29 -20.90 26.55
CA SER A 195 4.10 -20.12 26.81
C SER A 195 3.78 -19.19 25.63
N ARG A 196 2.49 -18.88 25.40
CA ARG A 196 2.04 -18.03 24.29
C ARG A 196 2.80 -16.69 24.25
N GLY A 197 2.91 -15.98 25.34
CA GLY A 197 3.60 -14.69 25.38
C GLY A 197 5.09 -14.77 25.05
N VAL A 198 5.77 -15.87 25.38
CA VAL A 198 7.17 -16.11 24.99
C VAL A 198 7.24 -16.42 23.50
N ALA A 199 6.36 -17.29 22.99
CA ALA A 199 6.30 -17.66 21.58
C ALA A 199 6.06 -16.42 20.68
N GLU A 200 5.08 -15.58 21.01
CA GLU A 200 4.79 -14.34 20.29
C GLU A 200 5.98 -13.38 20.25
N ARG A 201 6.65 -13.15 21.37
CA ARG A 201 7.85 -12.29 21.42
C ARG A 201 9.00 -12.82 20.56
N LEU A 202 9.26 -14.13 20.62
CA LEU A 202 10.32 -14.77 19.83
C LEU A 202 10.02 -14.68 18.33
N VAL A 203 8.81 -15.05 17.92
CA VAL A 203 8.43 -15.09 16.50
C VAL A 203 8.39 -13.68 15.90
N ASN A 204 7.74 -12.73 16.56
CA ASN A 204 7.63 -11.36 16.07
C ASN A 204 9.02 -10.72 15.89
N GLN A 205 9.91 -10.88 16.88
CA GLN A 205 11.26 -10.33 16.78
C GLN A 205 12.11 -11.05 15.72
N THR A 206 11.92 -12.36 15.53
CA THR A 206 12.62 -13.12 14.49
C THR A 206 12.21 -12.66 13.10
N ILE A 207 10.91 -12.49 12.83
CA ILE A 207 10.41 -12.00 11.54
C ILE A 207 10.93 -10.58 11.26
N LYS A 208 10.82 -9.68 12.24
CA LYS A 208 11.34 -8.31 12.11
C LYS A 208 12.84 -8.30 11.79
N GLY A 209 13.64 -9.05 12.57
CA GLY A 209 15.10 -9.09 12.38
C GLY A 209 15.51 -9.73 11.06
N SER A 210 14.80 -10.77 10.62
CA SER A 210 15.04 -11.39 9.31
C SER A 210 14.71 -10.46 8.14
N GLY A 211 13.61 -9.69 8.24
CA GLY A 211 13.26 -8.65 7.29
C GLY A 211 14.31 -7.55 7.22
N ALA A 212 14.77 -7.06 8.38
CA ALA A 212 15.83 -6.06 8.44
C ALA A 212 17.13 -6.56 7.76
N LEU A 213 17.54 -7.81 8.01
CA LEU A 213 18.72 -8.40 7.35
C LEU A 213 18.58 -8.44 5.81
N LEU A 214 17.39 -8.75 5.30
CA LEU A 214 17.13 -8.76 3.85
C LEU A 214 17.28 -7.38 3.22
N VAL A 215 16.86 -6.32 3.93
CA VAL A 215 16.87 -4.95 3.40
C VAL A 215 18.25 -4.30 3.59
N GLU A 216 18.83 -4.40 4.79
CA GLU A 216 20.01 -3.61 5.16
C GLU A 216 21.33 -4.20 4.65
N THR A 217 21.42 -5.53 4.47
CA THR A 217 22.70 -6.17 4.11
C THR A 217 22.96 -6.21 2.61
N GLY A 218 21.95 -5.98 1.77
CA GLY A 218 22.02 -6.16 0.31
C GLY A 218 22.28 -7.61 -0.14
N LYS A 219 22.28 -8.58 0.78
CA LYS A 219 22.48 -10.00 0.48
C LYS A 219 21.20 -10.64 -0.01
N GLY A 220 21.30 -11.53 -0.99
CA GLY A 220 20.16 -12.28 -1.48
C GLY A 220 19.60 -13.26 -0.43
N PRO A 221 18.28 -13.58 -0.49
CA PRO A 221 17.65 -14.49 0.48
C PRO A 221 18.27 -15.90 0.51
N PHE A 222 18.78 -16.38 -0.62
CA PHE A 222 19.53 -17.67 -0.67
C PHE A 222 20.81 -17.63 0.17
N GLU A 223 21.59 -16.55 0.04
CA GLU A 223 22.84 -16.37 0.80
C GLU A 223 22.58 -16.28 2.30
N LEU A 224 21.63 -15.44 2.72
CA LEU A 224 21.25 -15.31 4.13
C LEU A 224 20.77 -16.65 4.72
N ARG A 225 19.94 -17.39 3.98
CA ARG A 225 19.50 -18.72 4.39
C ARG A 225 20.69 -19.71 4.53
N ALA A 226 21.64 -19.68 3.59
CA ALA A 226 22.82 -20.53 3.65
C ALA A 226 23.69 -20.25 4.89
N GLN A 227 23.83 -18.97 5.28
CA GLN A 227 24.61 -18.57 6.46
C GLN A 227 24.05 -19.11 7.78
N VAL A 228 22.75 -19.37 7.87
CA VAL A 228 22.10 -19.93 9.06
C VAL A 228 21.82 -21.44 8.96
N THR A 229 22.29 -22.10 7.90
CA THR A 229 22.02 -23.52 7.64
C THR A 229 23.34 -24.31 7.69
N SER A 230 23.70 -24.79 8.88
CA SER A 230 24.84 -25.68 9.04
C SER A 230 24.51 -27.14 8.65
N PRO A 231 25.48 -27.90 8.10
CA PRO A 231 25.28 -29.32 7.79
C PRO A 231 24.85 -30.12 9.03
N GLY A 232 23.75 -30.87 8.91
CA GLY A 232 23.22 -31.69 10.01
C GLY A 232 22.58 -30.89 11.16
N GLY A 233 22.48 -29.54 11.04
CA GLY A 233 21.91 -28.68 12.06
C GLY A 233 20.37 -28.65 12.06
N THR A 234 19.81 -27.99 13.07
CA THR A 234 18.35 -27.84 13.23
C THR A 234 17.69 -27.12 12.04
N THR A 235 18.36 -26.10 11.48
CA THR A 235 17.88 -25.39 10.30
C THR A 235 17.80 -26.31 9.08
N ALA A 236 18.82 -27.14 8.86
CA ALA A 236 18.83 -28.12 7.75
C ALA A 236 17.66 -29.11 7.87
N ALA A 237 17.39 -29.62 9.06
CA ALA A 237 16.26 -30.51 9.31
C ALA A 237 14.91 -29.85 9.05
N ALA A 238 14.72 -28.61 9.52
CA ALA A 238 13.50 -27.85 9.29
C ALA A 238 13.29 -27.54 7.79
N MET A 239 14.34 -27.09 7.10
CA MET A 239 14.27 -26.81 5.65
C MET A 239 13.94 -28.05 4.84
N HIS A 240 14.46 -29.22 5.21
CA HIS A 240 14.14 -30.49 4.54
C HIS A 240 12.63 -30.79 4.58
N ILE A 241 11.95 -30.53 5.69
CA ILE A 241 10.51 -30.73 5.82
C ILE A 241 9.73 -29.72 4.96
N LEU A 242 10.11 -28.42 5.04
CA LEU A 242 9.40 -27.37 4.28
C LEU A 242 9.54 -27.57 2.77
N GLU A 243 10.76 -27.82 2.28
CA GLU A 243 11.01 -28.08 0.86
C GLU A 243 10.33 -29.39 0.40
N GLY A 244 10.43 -30.46 1.21
CA GLY A 244 9.81 -31.74 0.90
C GLY A 244 8.27 -31.71 0.86
N ARG A 245 7.65 -30.74 1.52
CA ARG A 245 6.19 -30.52 1.47
C ARG A 245 5.76 -29.48 0.42
N GLY A 246 6.69 -29.02 -0.42
CA GLY A 246 6.35 -28.15 -1.56
C GLY A 246 6.08 -26.69 -1.17
N PHE A 247 6.74 -26.16 -0.13
CA PHE A 247 6.51 -24.78 0.34
C PHE A 247 6.60 -23.76 -0.78
N ARG A 248 7.56 -23.91 -1.71
CA ARG A 248 7.72 -22.97 -2.85
C ARG A 248 6.51 -23.00 -3.77
N ALA A 249 6.02 -24.19 -4.14
CA ALA A 249 4.86 -24.34 -5.00
C ALA A 249 3.60 -23.73 -4.37
N LEU A 250 3.42 -23.90 -3.04
CA LEU A 250 2.30 -23.27 -2.32
C LEU A 250 2.37 -21.74 -2.37
N VAL A 251 3.56 -21.16 -2.24
CA VAL A 251 3.74 -19.70 -2.34
C VAL A 251 3.49 -19.20 -3.77
N GLU A 252 3.99 -19.93 -4.78
CA GLU A 252 3.75 -19.62 -6.20
C GLU A 252 2.26 -19.64 -6.53
N ASP A 253 1.53 -20.65 -6.09
CA ASP A 253 0.08 -20.78 -6.30
C ASP A 253 -0.70 -19.67 -5.60
N ALA A 254 -0.31 -19.31 -4.37
CA ALA A 254 -0.95 -18.26 -3.60
C ALA A 254 -0.76 -16.87 -4.30
N VAL A 255 0.45 -16.55 -4.73
CA VAL A 255 0.75 -15.32 -5.46
C VAL A 255 0.00 -15.28 -6.80
N ALA A 256 -0.03 -16.39 -7.55
CA ALA A 256 -0.76 -16.49 -8.80
C ALA A 256 -2.28 -16.28 -8.61
N ALA A 257 -2.85 -16.83 -7.54
CA ALA A 257 -4.26 -16.64 -7.20
C ALA A 257 -4.57 -15.18 -6.84
N ALA A 258 -3.71 -14.53 -6.04
CA ALA A 258 -3.87 -13.12 -5.68
C ALA A 258 -3.76 -12.20 -6.91
N ALA A 259 -2.82 -12.45 -7.82
CA ALA A 259 -2.66 -11.67 -9.05
C ALA A 259 -3.87 -11.84 -10.00
N ARG A 260 -4.43 -13.05 -10.12
CA ARG A 260 -5.69 -13.24 -10.87
C ARG A 260 -6.83 -12.46 -10.26
N ARG A 261 -6.97 -12.52 -8.94
CA ARG A 261 -8.05 -11.80 -8.25
C ARG A 261 -7.95 -10.28 -8.39
N SER A 262 -6.73 -9.74 -8.38
CA SER A 262 -6.48 -8.32 -8.64
C SER A 262 -7.00 -7.89 -10.00
N ARG A 263 -6.69 -8.66 -11.05
CA ARG A 263 -7.20 -8.39 -12.42
C ARG A 263 -8.72 -8.47 -12.51
N GLU A 264 -9.34 -9.49 -11.92
CA GLU A 264 -10.80 -9.63 -11.88
C GLU A 264 -11.50 -8.44 -11.21
N LEU A 265 -10.93 -7.93 -10.12
CA LEU A 265 -11.46 -6.75 -9.43
C LEU A 265 -11.36 -5.48 -10.30
N GLY A 266 -10.27 -5.33 -11.05
CA GLY A 266 -10.11 -4.25 -12.01
C GLY A 266 -11.10 -4.31 -13.18
N GLU A 267 -11.37 -5.51 -13.70
CA GLU A 267 -12.38 -5.73 -14.75
C GLU A 267 -13.80 -5.45 -14.24
N ALA A 268 -14.10 -5.86 -13.00
CA ALA A 268 -15.40 -5.60 -12.40
C ALA A 268 -15.67 -4.10 -12.18
N ALA A 269 -14.63 -3.34 -11.82
CA ALA A 269 -14.75 -1.88 -11.69
C ALA A 269 -15.08 -1.18 -13.02
N ARG A 270 -14.63 -1.72 -14.16
CA ARG A 270 -14.97 -1.21 -15.51
C ARG A 270 -16.38 -1.52 -15.94
N ARG A 271 -16.97 -2.67 -15.55
CA ARG A 271 -18.31 -3.11 -15.98
C ARG A 271 -19.48 -2.37 -15.29
N VAL A 272 -19.20 -1.62 -14.25
CA VAL A 272 -20.23 -0.80 -13.57
C VAL A 272 -20.60 0.42 -14.42
N GLU A 273 -19.84 0.70 -15.50
CA GLU A 273 -20.08 1.81 -16.44
C GLU A 273 -20.89 1.42 -17.70
N GLU A 274 -21.11 0.13 -17.95
CA GLU A 274 -21.99 -0.37 -19.02
C GLU A 274 -23.41 -0.64 -18.50
#